data_dabf1a11b122c88c27c7c4de682af536
#
_entry.id   dabf1a11b122c88c27c7c4de682af536
#
_cell.length_a   1.000
_cell.length_b   1.000
_cell.length_c   1.000
_cell.angle_alpha   90.00
_cell.angle_beta   90.00
_cell.angle_gamma   90.00
#
_symmetry.space_group_name_H-M   'P 1'
#
loop_
_entity.id
_entity.type
_entity.pdbx_description
1 polymer ?
#
loop_
_entity_poly.entity_id
_entity_poly.type
_entity_poly.pdbx_seq_one_letter_code
_entity_poly.pdbx_strand_id
1 'polypeptide(L)'
;MNLEEFYKNVVYNNEHEISGWSTCYYGVWSKIINEYNYKNVAEVGIGYGLHAKNILKTTNVEKLYLIDPTKFYPNDGFAEDIMKCKSKNGDNFHELFELINKELNPWVDRYFWYRKNSLDITKEEIPDESLDSVFIDGDHSYDAVKNDLTFWWEKIKKGGQMLGDDYWMLDVARAVDEFSN
;
A
#
# COMPACT_ATOMS: atom_id res chain seq x y z
N MET A 1 15.12 -4.50 -20.63
CA MET A 1 13.84 -3.77 -20.67
C MET A 1 14.03 -2.45 -19.93
N ASN A 2 13.45 -1.34 -20.37
CA ASN A 2 13.45 -0.12 -19.54
C ASN A 2 12.32 -0.20 -18.48
N LEU A 3 12.42 0.61 -17.45
CA LEU A 3 11.50 0.55 -16.31
C LEU A 3 10.06 0.93 -16.72
N GLU A 4 9.88 1.88 -17.62
CA GLU A 4 8.54 2.28 -18.08
C GLU A 4 7.84 1.15 -18.87
N GLU A 5 8.55 0.42 -19.71
CA GLU A 5 8.01 -0.76 -20.42
C GLU A 5 7.66 -1.88 -19.44
N PHE A 6 8.53 -2.14 -18.47
CA PHE A 6 8.29 -3.12 -17.42
C PHE A 6 7.02 -2.76 -16.62
N TYR A 7 6.93 -1.53 -16.14
CA TYR A 7 5.81 -1.05 -15.35
C TYR A 7 4.47 -1.11 -16.14
N LYS A 8 4.47 -0.70 -17.41
CA LYS A 8 3.28 -0.82 -18.28
C LYS A 8 2.80 -2.28 -18.42
N ASN A 9 3.73 -3.22 -18.53
CA ASN A 9 3.39 -4.63 -18.59
C ASN A 9 2.80 -5.12 -17.25
N VAL A 10 3.34 -4.69 -16.12
CA VAL A 10 2.78 -5.01 -14.79
C VAL A 10 1.34 -4.49 -14.69
N VAL A 11 1.10 -3.23 -15.01
CA VAL A 11 -0.26 -2.64 -14.97
C VAL A 11 -1.20 -3.37 -15.91
N TYR A 12 -0.80 -3.61 -17.16
CA TYR A 12 -1.62 -4.29 -18.16
C TYR A 12 -2.01 -5.71 -17.74
N ASN A 13 -1.05 -6.49 -17.24
CA ASN A 13 -1.27 -7.87 -16.84
C ASN A 13 -2.20 -8.00 -15.63
N ASN A 14 -2.34 -6.94 -14.83
CA ASN A 14 -3.18 -6.92 -13.63
C ASN A 14 -4.45 -6.05 -13.79
N GLU A 15 -4.78 -5.60 -15.00
CA GLU A 15 -5.93 -4.68 -15.22
C GLU A 15 -7.27 -5.29 -14.76
N HIS A 16 -7.46 -6.61 -14.89
CA HIS A 16 -8.65 -7.31 -14.43
C HIS A 16 -8.80 -7.29 -12.90
N GLU A 17 -7.69 -7.29 -12.17
CA GLU A 17 -7.66 -7.21 -10.70
C GLU A 17 -7.92 -5.77 -10.23
N ILE A 18 -7.36 -4.79 -10.95
CA ILE A 18 -7.58 -3.37 -10.68
C ILE A 18 -9.04 -2.95 -10.92
N SER A 19 -9.82 -3.71 -11.69
CA SER A 19 -11.25 -3.41 -11.91
C SER A 19 -12.17 -3.74 -10.74
N GLY A 20 -11.64 -4.33 -9.65
CA GLY A 20 -12.36 -4.49 -8.40
C GLY A 20 -13.27 -5.71 -8.28
N TRP A 21 -13.28 -6.59 -9.28
CA TRP A 21 -14.10 -7.81 -9.27
C TRP A 21 -13.30 -9.09 -9.09
N SER A 22 -12.02 -8.95 -8.87
CA SER A 22 -11.15 -10.07 -8.57
C SER A 22 -11.51 -10.71 -7.23
N THR A 23 -11.31 -12.01 -7.13
CA THR A 23 -11.30 -12.74 -5.85
C THR A 23 -9.99 -12.55 -5.10
N CYS A 24 -9.03 -11.85 -5.68
CA CYS A 24 -7.77 -11.51 -5.04
C CYS A 24 -7.96 -10.42 -3.97
N TYR A 25 -6.94 -10.20 -3.17
CA TYR A 25 -6.95 -9.26 -2.06
C TYR A 25 -7.29 -7.81 -2.47
N TYR A 26 -6.99 -7.38 -3.70
CA TYR A 26 -7.36 -6.05 -4.20
C TYR A 26 -8.86 -5.75 -4.08
N GLY A 27 -9.70 -6.75 -4.36
CA GLY A 27 -11.15 -6.60 -4.25
C GLY A 27 -11.70 -6.68 -2.83
N VAL A 28 -10.98 -7.31 -1.91
CA VAL A 28 -11.47 -7.51 -0.53
C VAL A 28 -11.57 -6.19 0.21
N TRP A 29 -10.50 -5.42 0.25
CA TRP A 29 -10.51 -4.15 0.98
C TRP A 29 -11.47 -3.13 0.35
N SER A 30 -11.53 -3.04 -0.98
CA SER A 30 -12.49 -2.15 -1.64
C SER A 30 -13.95 -2.50 -1.34
N LYS A 31 -14.30 -3.78 -1.21
CA LYS A 31 -15.64 -4.21 -0.76
C LYS A 31 -15.94 -3.75 0.67
N ILE A 32 -15.00 -3.94 1.58
CA ILE A 32 -15.13 -3.50 2.98
C ILE A 32 -15.29 -1.98 3.04
N ILE A 33 -14.44 -1.22 2.33
CA ILE A 33 -14.54 0.24 2.25
C ILE A 33 -15.94 0.67 1.79
N ASN A 34 -16.48 0.04 0.75
CA ASN A 34 -17.79 0.38 0.23
C ASN A 34 -18.92 -0.04 1.18
N GLU A 35 -18.84 -1.23 1.80
CA GLU A 35 -19.84 -1.74 2.73
C GLU A 35 -19.98 -0.85 3.95
N TYR A 36 -18.87 -0.43 4.54
CA TYR A 36 -18.85 0.42 5.73
C TYR A 36 -18.80 1.93 5.40
N ASN A 37 -18.78 2.29 4.11
CA ASN A 37 -18.67 3.68 3.64
C ASN A 37 -17.48 4.43 4.23
N TYR A 38 -16.32 3.77 4.32
CA TYR A 38 -15.09 4.35 4.82
C TYR A 38 -14.59 5.49 3.92
N LYS A 39 -14.06 6.55 4.52
CA LYS A 39 -13.65 7.78 3.83
C LYS A 39 -12.17 8.06 3.93
N ASN A 40 -11.56 7.77 5.07
CA ASN A 40 -10.15 8.03 5.34
C ASN A 40 -9.45 6.70 5.60
N VAL A 41 -8.61 6.28 4.68
CA VAL A 41 -7.92 4.98 4.77
C VAL A 41 -6.44 5.14 4.49
N ALA A 42 -5.62 4.20 4.95
CA ALA A 42 -4.18 4.20 4.71
C ALA A 42 -3.70 2.85 4.21
N GLU A 43 -2.74 2.85 3.28
CA GLU A 43 -2.02 1.69 2.79
C GLU A 43 -0.54 1.83 3.12
N VAL A 44 0.01 0.84 3.79
CA VAL A 44 1.42 0.74 4.19
C VAL A 44 2.09 -0.32 3.33
N GLY A 45 3.07 0.10 2.52
CA GLY A 45 3.60 -0.72 1.42
C GLY A 45 2.73 -0.59 0.17
N ILE A 46 3.30 -0.07 -0.91
CA ILE A 46 2.52 0.28 -2.10
C ILE A 46 2.91 -0.56 -3.30
N GLY A 47 4.12 -1.11 -3.29
CA GLY A 47 4.64 -1.90 -4.39
C GLY A 47 4.53 -1.16 -5.72
N TYR A 48 3.79 -1.71 -6.67
CA TYR A 48 3.52 -1.09 -7.98
C TYR A 48 2.34 -0.10 -7.99
N GLY A 49 1.70 0.16 -6.86
CA GLY A 49 0.55 1.05 -6.76
C GLY A 49 -0.77 0.48 -7.29
N LEU A 50 -0.83 -0.84 -7.55
CA LEU A 50 -2.00 -1.46 -8.15
C LEU A 50 -3.18 -1.52 -7.19
N HIS A 51 -2.92 -1.82 -5.92
CA HIS A 51 -3.94 -1.85 -4.89
C HIS A 51 -4.49 -0.43 -4.62
N ALA A 52 -3.60 0.57 -4.48
CA ALA A 52 -4.00 1.98 -4.41
C ALA A 52 -4.88 2.40 -5.60
N LYS A 53 -4.49 2.02 -6.82
CA LYS A 53 -5.27 2.27 -8.03
C LYS A 53 -6.66 1.61 -7.98
N ASN A 54 -6.74 0.36 -7.48
CA ASN A 54 -8.01 -0.33 -7.29
C ASN A 54 -8.91 0.45 -6.32
N ILE A 55 -8.42 0.82 -5.14
CA ILE A 55 -9.18 1.58 -4.14
C ILE A 55 -9.72 2.89 -4.72
N LEU A 56 -8.85 3.67 -5.36
CA LEU A 56 -9.25 4.96 -5.96
C LEU A 56 -10.28 4.82 -7.07
N LYS A 57 -10.20 3.74 -7.86
CA LYS A 57 -11.09 3.46 -9.00
C LYS A 57 -12.46 2.92 -8.57
N THR A 58 -12.52 2.12 -7.50
CA THR A 58 -13.70 1.31 -7.16
C THR A 58 -14.43 1.76 -5.89
N THR A 59 -13.88 2.73 -5.17
CA THR A 59 -14.46 3.24 -3.92
C THR A 59 -14.65 4.76 -3.96
N ASN A 60 -15.37 5.27 -2.96
CA ASN A 60 -15.58 6.68 -2.74
C ASN A 60 -14.79 7.19 -1.52
N VAL A 61 -13.55 6.71 -1.32
CA VAL A 61 -12.66 7.27 -0.29
C VAL A 61 -12.41 8.75 -0.57
N GLU A 62 -12.38 9.53 0.47
CA GLU A 62 -12.05 10.97 0.39
C GLU A 62 -10.54 11.17 0.53
N LYS A 63 -9.88 10.33 1.36
CA LYS A 63 -8.44 10.37 1.58
C LYS A 63 -7.87 8.96 1.63
N LEU A 64 -7.02 8.64 0.68
CA LEU A 64 -6.14 7.47 0.70
C LEU A 64 -4.73 7.95 1.03
N TYR A 65 -4.24 7.59 2.21
CA TYR A 65 -2.85 7.84 2.58
C TYR A 65 -2.01 6.67 2.10
N LEU A 66 -0.96 6.94 1.33
CA LEU A 66 -0.01 5.98 0.79
C LEU A 66 1.31 6.15 1.52
N ILE A 67 1.79 5.11 2.17
CA ILE A 67 3.00 5.16 2.98
C ILE A 67 4.00 4.13 2.44
N ASP A 68 5.03 4.63 1.76
CA ASP A 68 6.08 3.81 1.17
C ASP A 68 7.30 4.69 0.88
N PRO A 69 8.49 4.36 1.37
CA PRO A 69 9.69 5.14 1.10
C PRO A 69 10.16 5.05 -0.35
N THR A 70 9.66 4.08 -1.11
CA THR A 70 10.01 3.79 -2.51
C THR A 70 11.52 3.77 -2.70
N LYS A 71 12.16 2.78 -2.07
CA LYS A 71 13.61 2.60 -2.06
C LYS A 71 14.00 1.12 -2.17
N PHE A 72 15.28 0.87 -2.45
CA PHE A 72 15.80 -0.49 -2.48
C PHE A 72 15.84 -1.11 -1.07
N TYR A 73 15.35 -2.35 -0.98
CA TYR A 73 15.53 -3.24 0.17
C TYR A 73 16.24 -4.52 -0.29
N PRO A 74 17.35 -4.93 0.37
CA PRO A 74 18.03 -6.19 0.03
C PRO A 74 17.11 -7.39 0.33
N ASN A 75 17.21 -8.42 -0.52
CA ASN A 75 16.42 -9.66 -0.43
C ASN A 75 14.91 -9.49 -0.65
N ASP A 76 14.51 -8.39 -1.24
CA ASP A 76 13.14 -8.15 -1.67
C ASP A 76 13.03 -8.39 -3.18
N GLY A 77 12.26 -9.40 -3.57
CA GLY A 77 12.08 -9.78 -4.99
C GLY A 77 11.51 -8.65 -5.84
N PHE A 78 10.60 -7.83 -5.28
CA PHE A 78 10.10 -6.63 -5.92
C PHE A 78 11.22 -5.63 -6.23
N ALA A 79 12.04 -5.31 -5.21
CA ALA A 79 13.15 -4.39 -5.36
C ALA A 79 14.20 -4.90 -6.36
N GLU A 80 14.49 -6.20 -6.37
CA GLU A 80 15.39 -6.82 -7.33
C GLU A 80 14.89 -6.70 -8.77
N ASP A 81 13.61 -6.89 -9.03
CA ASP A 81 13.03 -6.77 -10.38
C ASP A 81 13.09 -5.33 -10.90
N ILE A 82 12.83 -4.36 -10.04
CA ILE A 82 13.01 -2.94 -10.36
C ILE A 82 14.47 -2.63 -10.71
N MET A 83 15.43 -3.15 -9.94
CA MET A 83 16.87 -2.92 -10.18
C MET A 83 17.39 -3.59 -11.46
N LYS A 84 16.76 -4.65 -11.98
CA LYS A 84 17.10 -5.27 -13.27
C LYS A 84 16.71 -4.38 -14.46
N CYS A 85 15.83 -3.43 -14.27
CA CYS A 85 15.37 -2.51 -15.31
C CYS A 85 16.37 -1.38 -15.55
N LYS A 86 16.40 -0.84 -16.78
CA LYS A 86 17.16 0.37 -17.11
C LYS A 86 16.33 1.60 -16.78
N SER A 87 16.79 2.40 -15.83
CA SER A 87 16.21 3.70 -15.50
C SER A 87 16.69 4.78 -16.50
N LYS A 88 15.84 5.78 -16.73
CA LYS A 88 16.17 6.95 -17.58
C LYS A 88 17.15 7.91 -16.91
N ASN A 89 17.09 8.02 -15.59
CA ASN A 89 17.85 8.99 -14.80
C ASN A 89 18.84 8.34 -13.82
N GLY A 90 18.96 7.01 -13.82
CA GLY A 90 19.86 6.27 -12.94
C GLY A 90 19.27 5.97 -11.54
N ASP A 91 18.05 6.44 -11.25
CA ASP A 91 17.34 6.16 -10.01
C ASP A 91 16.03 5.42 -10.33
N ASN A 92 16.07 4.09 -10.25
CA ASN A 92 14.94 3.23 -10.58
C ASN A 92 13.73 3.47 -9.66
N PHE A 93 13.96 3.72 -8.37
CA PHE A 93 12.87 3.89 -7.41
C PHE A 93 12.21 5.26 -7.51
N HIS A 94 12.98 6.29 -7.84
CA HIS A 94 12.39 7.60 -8.16
C HIS A 94 11.58 7.54 -9.46
N GLU A 95 12.09 6.88 -10.51
CA GLU A 95 11.34 6.69 -11.75
C GLU A 95 10.06 5.86 -11.53
N LEU A 96 10.12 4.80 -10.72
CA LEU A 96 8.93 4.03 -10.33
C LEU A 96 7.89 4.92 -9.64
N PHE A 97 8.32 5.73 -8.67
CA PHE A 97 7.44 6.70 -8.00
C PHE A 97 6.75 7.63 -8.99
N GLU A 98 7.49 8.17 -9.98
CA GLU A 98 6.90 9.03 -11.02
C GLU A 98 5.89 8.28 -11.90
N LEU A 99 6.18 7.04 -12.27
CA LEU A 99 5.27 6.19 -13.07
C LEU A 99 3.98 5.88 -12.31
N ILE A 100 4.06 5.52 -11.04
CA ILE A 100 2.88 5.26 -10.20
C ILE A 100 2.05 6.55 -10.04
N ASN A 101 2.67 7.69 -9.73
CA ASN A 101 1.94 8.96 -9.63
C ASN A 101 1.23 9.32 -10.94
N LYS A 102 1.85 9.04 -12.08
CA LYS A 102 1.22 9.24 -13.39
C LYS A 102 -0.04 8.38 -13.55
N GLU A 103 0.01 7.11 -13.13
CA GLU A 103 -1.15 6.22 -13.14
C GLU A 103 -2.26 6.66 -12.18
N LEU A 104 -1.89 7.18 -11.00
CA LEU A 104 -2.85 7.64 -9.99
C LEU A 104 -3.36 9.07 -10.22
N ASN A 105 -2.75 9.81 -11.18
CA ASN A 105 -3.09 11.21 -11.46
C ASN A 105 -4.58 11.53 -11.64
N PRO A 106 -5.44 10.65 -12.23
CA PRO A 106 -6.89 10.91 -12.31
C PRO A 106 -7.57 11.14 -10.95
N TRP A 107 -6.93 10.76 -9.85
CA TRP A 107 -7.45 10.86 -8.47
C TRP A 107 -6.53 11.70 -7.57
N VAL A 108 -5.71 12.62 -8.13
CA VAL A 108 -4.68 13.37 -7.41
C VAL A 108 -5.20 14.11 -6.16
N ASP A 109 -6.46 14.51 -6.14
CA ASP A 109 -7.09 15.18 -4.98
C ASP A 109 -7.54 14.22 -3.88
N ARG A 110 -7.44 12.89 -4.10
CA ARG A 110 -7.94 11.87 -3.19
C ARG A 110 -6.86 11.02 -2.55
N TYR A 111 -5.58 11.15 -2.93
CA TYR A 111 -4.49 10.44 -2.28
C TYR A 111 -3.37 11.38 -1.83
N PHE A 112 -2.66 10.95 -0.78
CA PHE A 112 -1.54 11.66 -0.18
C PHE A 112 -0.41 10.68 0.01
N TRP A 113 0.68 10.81 -0.73
CA TRP A 113 1.80 9.88 -0.66
C TRP A 113 2.93 10.42 0.21
N TYR A 114 3.17 9.75 1.33
CA TYR A 114 4.30 9.97 2.21
C TYR A 114 5.43 9.00 1.85
N ARG A 115 6.49 9.51 1.20
CA ARG A 115 7.71 8.74 0.91
C ARG A 115 8.58 8.58 2.16
N LYS A 116 8.07 7.87 3.14
CA LYS A 116 8.67 7.65 4.47
C LYS A 116 8.53 6.20 4.89
N ASN A 117 9.37 5.79 5.88
CA ASN A 117 9.06 4.54 6.57
C ASN A 117 7.74 4.71 7.37
N SER A 118 7.05 3.61 7.59
CA SER A 118 5.72 3.59 8.20
C SER A 118 5.70 4.25 9.58
N LEU A 119 6.72 4.03 10.38
CA LEU A 119 6.84 4.55 11.75
C LEU A 119 7.32 6.02 11.83
N ASP A 120 7.71 6.63 10.70
CA ASP A 120 8.13 8.03 10.62
C ASP A 120 6.96 8.99 10.36
N ILE A 121 5.74 8.48 10.27
CA ILE A 121 4.52 9.29 10.13
C ILE A 121 4.19 9.98 11.44
N THR A 122 4.07 11.31 11.39
CA THR A 122 3.76 12.12 12.56
C THR A 122 2.26 12.25 12.83
N LYS A 123 1.89 12.67 14.04
CA LYS A 123 0.47 12.92 14.40
C LYS A 123 -0.12 14.13 13.66
N GLU A 124 0.71 15.05 13.22
CA GLU A 124 0.30 16.20 12.38
C GLU A 124 -0.03 15.76 10.96
N GLU A 125 0.65 14.73 10.44
CA GLU A 125 0.39 14.18 9.11
C GLU A 125 -0.85 13.27 9.10
N ILE A 126 -0.91 12.32 10.04
CA ILE A 126 -2.04 11.42 10.23
C ILE A 126 -2.34 11.34 11.74
N PRO A 127 -3.36 12.05 12.23
CA PRO A 127 -3.72 12.03 13.65
C PRO A 127 -4.16 10.64 14.13
N ASP A 128 -4.01 10.39 15.42
CA ASP A 128 -4.58 9.21 16.06
C ASP A 128 -6.12 9.23 15.91
N GLU A 129 -6.74 8.06 15.89
CA GLU A 129 -8.19 7.87 15.76
C GLU A 129 -8.81 8.64 14.56
N SER A 130 -8.04 8.82 13.46
CA SER A 130 -8.50 9.58 12.27
C SER A 130 -8.84 8.70 11.07
N LEU A 131 -8.37 7.46 11.03
CA LEU A 131 -8.56 6.54 9.93
C LEU A 131 -9.75 5.60 10.16
N ASP A 132 -10.48 5.31 9.11
CA ASP A 132 -11.55 4.31 9.13
C ASP A 132 -10.97 2.89 8.95
N SER A 133 -9.91 2.75 8.16
CA SER A 133 -9.23 1.48 7.95
C SER A 133 -7.77 1.67 7.53
N VAL A 134 -6.94 0.68 7.87
CA VAL A 134 -5.53 0.59 7.42
C VAL A 134 -5.30 -0.78 6.80
N PHE A 135 -4.52 -0.82 5.72
CA PHE A 135 -4.03 -2.04 5.09
C PHE A 135 -2.52 -2.09 5.23
N ILE A 136 -1.98 -3.17 5.82
CA ILE A 136 -0.55 -3.38 6.08
C ILE A 136 -0.02 -4.41 5.08
N ASP A 137 0.91 -3.98 4.22
CA ASP A 137 1.56 -4.79 3.19
C ASP A 137 3.00 -4.28 2.93
N GLY A 138 3.74 -4.05 4.01
CA GLY A 138 5.09 -3.48 3.98
C GLY A 138 6.20 -4.54 4.10
N ASP A 139 7.12 -4.35 5.04
CA ASP A 139 8.17 -5.33 5.36
C ASP A 139 7.57 -6.51 6.12
N HIS A 140 7.80 -7.74 5.64
CA HIS A 140 7.20 -8.98 6.16
C HIS A 140 7.99 -9.61 7.31
N SER A 141 9.05 -8.95 7.82
CA SER A 141 9.76 -9.44 9.01
C SER A 141 8.87 -9.28 10.25
N TYR A 142 9.01 -10.24 11.20
CA TYR A 142 8.22 -10.25 12.43
C TYR A 142 8.24 -8.91 13.17
N ASP A 143 9.43 -8.30 13.34
CA ASP A 143 9.56 -7.05 14.09
C ASP A 143 8.91 -5.87 13.34
N ALA A 144 9.03 -5.82 12.01
CA ALA A 144 8.41 -4.77 11.21
C ALA A 144 6.89 -4.86 11.27
N VAL A 145 6.32 -6.04 11.03
CA VAL A 145 4.87 -6.26 11.09
C VAL A 145 4.33 -5.93 12.49
N LYS A 146 4.98 -6.41 13.55
CA LYS A 146 4.57 -6.14 14.93
C LYS A 146 4.55 -4.64 15.26
N ASN A 147 5.58 -3.93 14.82
CA ASN A 147 5.67 -2.48 15.02
C ASN A 147 4.60 -1.74 14.21
N ASP A 148 4.37 -2.12 12.94
CA ASP A 148 3.33 -1.54 12.11
C ASP A 148 1.94 -1.77 12.69
N LEU A 149 1.60 -3.01 13.11
CA LEU A 149 0.33 -3.31 13.76
C LEU A 149 0.08 -2.40 14.98
N THR A 150 1.09 -2.27 15.84
CA THR A 150 0.99 -1.45 17.06
C THR A 150 0.82 0.03 16.74
N PHE A 151 1.65 0.57 15.84
CA PHE A 151 1.65 1.98 15.48
C PHE A 151 0.36 2.39 14.76
N TRP A 152 -0.05 1.60 13.76
CA TRP A 152 -1.21 1.94 12.93
C TRP A 152 -2.54 1.69 13.64
N TRP A 153 -2.58 0.79 14.65
CA TRP A 153 -3.78 0.60 15.47
C TRP A 153 -4.21 1.87 16.19
N GLU A 154 -3.26 2.66 16.68
CA GLU A 154 -3.56 3.95 17.33
C GLU A 154 -4.17 4.98 16.36
N LYS A 155 -3.90 4.85 15.05
CA LYS A 155 -4.43 5.74 14.02
C LYS A 155 -5.88 5.45 13.65
N ILE A 156 -6.37 4.25 13.96
CA ILE A 156 -7.69 3.78 13.57
C ILE A 156 -8.74 4.29 14.56
N LYS A 157 -9.85 4.81 14.04
CA LYS A 157 -11.02 5.20 14.83
C LYS A 157 -11.61 4.00 15.55
N LYS A 158 -12.28 4.24 16.66
CA LYS A 158 -13.09 3.22 17.33
C LYS A 158 -14.13 2.64 16.35
N GLY A 159 -14.10 1.32 16.17
CA GLY A 159 -14.96 0.60 15.22
C GLY A 159 -14.42 0.54 13.79
N GLY A 160 -13.24 1.12 13.54
CA GLY A 160 -12.53 0.92 12.27
C GLY A 160 -11.84 -0.45 12.20
N GLN A 161 -11.16 -0.72 11.10
CA GLN A 161 -10.59 -2.04 10.82
C GLN A 161 -9.14 -1.95 10.35
N MET A 162 -8.35 -2.93 10.77
CA MET A 162 -7.01 -3.18 10.22
C MET A 162 -7.05 -4.46 9.41
N LEU A 163 -6.44 -4.41 8.24
CA LEU A 163 -6.26 -5.54 7.33
C LEU A 163 -4.79 -5.64 6.92
N GLY A 164 -4.41 -6.72 6.30
CA GLY A 164 -3.07 -6.90 5.75
C GLY A 164 -3.03 -8.08 4.79
N ASP A 165 -1.88 -8.27 4.17
CA ASP A 165 -1.60 -9.42 3.30
C ASP A 165 -0.58 -10.36 3.93
N ASP A 166 -0.19 -11.38 3.19
CA ASP A 166 0.89 -12.33 3.51
C ASP A 166 0.79 -13.12 4.83
N TYR A 167 -0.43 -13.29 5.37
CA TYR A 167 -0.64 -14.10 6.58
C TYR A 167 -0.15 -15.56 6.44
N TRP A 168 0.09 -16.04 5.21
CA TRP A 168 0.71 -17.34 4.97
C TRP A 168 2.21 -17.37 5.32
N MET A 169 2.88 -16.22 5.45
CA MET A 169 4.27 -16.09 5.89
C MET A 169 4.36 -16.24 7.41
N LEU A 170 5.29 -17.09 7.87
CA LEU A 170 5.39 -17.46 9.30
C LEU A 170 5.58 -16.24 10.22
N ASP A 171 6.45 -15.31 9.83
CA ASP A 171 6.74 -14.12 10.64
C ASP A 171 5.56 -13.16 10.70
N VAL A 172 4.83 -12.99 9.57
CA VAL A 172 3.60 -12.20 9.52
C VAL A 172 2.51 -12.84 10.39
N ALA A 173 2.23 -14.14 10.20
CA ALA A 173 1.23 -14.84 10.99
C ALA A 173 1.52 -14.76 12.49
N ARG A 174 2.78 -14.96 12.89
CA ARG A 174 3.19 -14.87 14.30
C ARG A 174 2.95 -13.48 14.88
N ALA A 175 3.31 -12.41 14.16
CA ALA A 175 3.12 -11.04 14.62
C ALA A 175 1.64 -10.69 14.75
N VAL A 176 0.81 -11.11 13.77
CA VAL A 176 -0.64 -10.90 13.78
C VAL A 176 -1.31 -11.67 14.92
N ASP A 177 -0.97 -12.94 15.13
CA ASP A 177 -1.54 -13.76 16.20
C ASP A 177 -1.20 -13.19 17.59
N GLU A 178 0.04 -12.75 17.81
CA GLU A 178 0.45 -12.12 19.06
C GLU A 178 -0.25 -10.78 19.31
N PHE A 179 -0.51 -10.00 18.26
CA PHE A 179 -1.21 -8.72 18.36
C PHE A 179 -2.71 -8.89 18.65
N SER A 180 -3.32 -9.97 18.13
CA SER A 180 -4.76 -10.23 18.22
C SER A 180 -5.19 -10.88 19.55
N ASN A 181 -4.25 -11.38 20.37
CA ASN A 181 -4.49 -12.02 21.66
C ASN A 181 -4.32 -11.05 22.83
#